data_37de7681ef79f2d642f4d50e67d619c9
#
_entry.id   37de7681ef79f2d642f4d50e67d619c9
#
_cell.length_a   1.000
_cell.length_b   1.000
_cell.length_c   1.000
_cell.angle_alpha   90.00
_cell.angle_beta   90.00
_cell.angle_gamma   90.00
#
_symmetry.space_group_name_H-M   'P 1'
#
loop_
_entity.id
_entity.type
_entity.pdbx_description
1 polymer ?
#
loop_
_entity_poly.entity_id
_entity_poly.type
_entity_poly.pdbx_seq_one_letter_code
_entity_poly.pdbx_strand_id
1 'polypeptide(L)'
;MKYQNKLIFSDTETTGRDERDFIQIIQSASLLTDEKFQTLDSMNVSCAPLPWTIPTPGAYLTHKKIDTLQSSDTHYQMMKSIHEQWKTWSQEEPAIFITYNGHAFDEELYRKQFFWNLLDPFVTNTNGNGRSDLLMLTRLVSQLFPDLIDFEINKNGNPVCRLESVVGRLGLDTSNAHDALSDCVFMVELLKFFKAAQPKLVDDYLLQATKQGCAEFLGKTKVIGYRHQPFARFWTYPIKFLGINPTNQNEAICVDLNYPIEDVIDLSYQDIMGYLAKPNAESPFKIIRLNKSQGMADANEFDFKFDCPLAELNANAERYDENPEWIERVLVASTDLEQKEWPKKAVIDQTIYEKFFGNGDRNLFQKFHNAHSLEEKLSLCDRFNDSRAKAFGHRILFQENKTNLPAEIISSSKALIKERWTSEGPWPSVETYLSEAEELKHERTSPADQQIIVAVESYLKHNIQGVNHG
;
A
#
# COMPACT_ATOMS: atom_id res chain seq x y z
N MET A 1 -19.67 -1.55 -17.59
CA MET A 1 -19.73 -2.20 -16.27
C MET A 1 -19.81 -1.15 -15.20
N LYS A 2 -20.29 -1.50 -14.01
CA LYS A 2 -20.33 -0.62 -12.84
C LYS A 2 -19.28 -1.13 -11.84
N TYR A 3 -18.53 -0.22 -11.20
CA TYR A 3 -17.67 -0.57 -10.09
C TYR A 3 -18.51 -0.88 -8.83
N GLN A 4 -17.87 -1.37 -7.78
CA GLN A 4 -18.51 -1.71 -6.50
C GLN A 4 -19.21 -0.49 -5.90
N ASN A 5 -20.39 -0.69 -5.29
CA ASN A 5 -21.20 0.41 -4.74
C ASN A 5 -20.68 0.90 -3.37
N LYS A 6 -19.84 0.11 -2.68
CA LYS A 6 -19.25 0.44 -1.39
C LYS A 6 -17.80 0.89 -1.56
N LEU A 7 -17.44 2.01 -0.94
CA LEU A 7 -16.08 2.53 -0.92
C LEU A 7 -15.61 2.61 0.54
N ILE A 8 -14.43 2.08 0.81
CA ILE A 8 -13.79 2.12 2.14
C ILE A 8 -12.53 2.96 2.02
N PHE A 9 -12.57 4.17 2.52
CA PHE A 9 -11.40 5.05 2.59
C PHE A 9 -10.63 4.72 3.86
N SER A 10 -9.32 4.55 3.77
CA SER A 10 -8.48 4.23 4.93
C SER A 10 -7.15 4.95 4.90
N ASP A 11 -6.69 5.34 6.09
CA ASP A 11 -5.43 6.00 6.32
C ASP A 11 -4.80 5.52 7.63
N THR A 12 -3.46 5.69 7.77
CA THR A 12 -2.71 5.21 8.95
C THR A 12 -1.69 6.21 9.43
N GLU A 13 -1.55 6.30 10.78
CA GLU A 13 -0.39 6.89 11.43
C GLU A 13 0.52 5.79 11.98
N THR A 14 1.83 6.02 11.90
CA THR A 14 2.82 4.96 12.11
C THR A 14 3.96 5.37 13.03
N THR A 15 4.67 4.39 13.59
CA THR A 15 5.86 4.62 14.41
C THR A 15 7.08 5.13 13.64
N GLY A 16 7.05 5.10 12.30
CA GLY A 16 8.15 5.51 11.43
C GLY A 16 7.73 5.48 9.96
N ARG A 17 8.67 5.82 9.07
CA ARG A 17 8.43 5.89 7.63
C ARG A 17 9.24 4.88 6.81
N ASP A 18 10.47 4.71 7.20
CA ASP A 18 11.41 3.79 6.57
C ASP A 18 11.31 2.39 7.21
N GLU A 19 12.12 1.43 6.81
CA GLU A 19 12.16 0.05 7.34
C GLU A 19 10.78 -0.58 7.58
N ARG A 20 9.94 -0.57 6.55
CA ARG A 20 8.51 -0.98 6.58
C ARG A 20 8.22 -2.37 7.14
N ASP A 21 9.25 -3.18 7.31
CA ASP A 21 9.15 -4.49 7.95
C ASP A 21 9.20 -4.41 9.49
N PHE A 22 9.52 -3.22 10.03
CA PHE A 22 9.80 -3.03 11.46
C PHE A 22 9.07 -1.83 12.08
N ILE A 23 8.38 -1.03 11.28
CA ILE A 23 7.48 0.01 11.76
C ILE A 23 6.08 -0.54 11.97
N GLN A 24 5.28 0.17 12.76
CA GLN A 24 3.96 -0.26 13.18
C GLN A 24 2.92 0.81 12.91
N ILE A 25 1.70 0.41 12.53
CA ILE A 25 0.51 1.25 12.56
C ILE A 25 0.13 1.48 14.02
N ILE A 26 0.02 2.74 14.44
CA ILE A 26 -0.39 3.14 15.79
C ILE A 26 -1.76 3.82 15.82
N GLN A 27 -2.22 4.33 14.71
CA GLN A 27 -3.60 4.77 14.49
C GLN A 27 -4.03 4.30 13.10
N SER A 28 -5.26 3.87 13.00
CA SER A 28 -5.92 3.55 11.73
C SER A 28 -7.32 4.12 11.75
N ALA A 29 -7.68 4.85 10.70
CA ALA A 29 -9.04 5.28 10.46
C ALA A 29 -9.60 4.70 9.16
N SER A 30 -10.90 4.49 9.13
CA SER A 30 -11.60 4.07 7.91
C SER A 30 -13.00 4.66 7.88
N LEU A 31 -13.42 5.07 6.67
CA LEU A 31 -14.78 5.53 6.39
C LEU A 31 -15.42 4.62 5.34
N LEU A 32 -16.55 4.03 5.66
CA LEU A 32 -17.41 3.35 4.69
C LEU A 32 -18.37 4.37 4.08
N THR A 33 -18.41 4.46 2.75
CA THR A 33 -19.38 5.27 2.03
C THR A 33 -20.13 4.44 0.98
N ASP A 34 -21.29 4.96 0.55
CA ASP A 34 -21.96 4.50 -0.65
C ASP A 34 -21.37 5.14 -1.92
N GLU A 35 -21.92 4.78 -3.10
CA GLU A 35 -21.51 5.34 -4.41
C GLU A 35 -21.78 6.85 -4.56
N LYS A 36 -22.57 7.45 -3.65
CA LYS A 36 -22.87 8.90 -3.61
C LYS A 36 -21.98 9.62 -2.59
N PHE A 37 -21.00 8.94 -2.05
CA PHE A 37 -20.08 9.44 -1.02
C PHE A 37 -20.78 9.84 0.29
N GLN A 38 -21.94 9.23 0.61
CA GLN A 38 -22.55 9.38 1.91
C GLN A 38 -21.89 8.41 2.89
N THR A 39 -21.38 8.93 4.00
CA THR A 39 -20.79 8.11 5.06
C THR A 39 -21.86 7.20 5.67
N LEU A 40 -21.64 5.90 5.64
CA LEU A 40 -22.50 4.86 6.20
C LEU A 40 -22.02 4.41 7.57
N ASP A 41 -20.70 4.35 7.76
CA ASP A 41 -20.06 3.94 9.02
C ASP A 41 -18.62 4.47 9.07
N SER A 42 -18.02 4.47 10.26
CA SER A 42 -16.64 4.92 10.47
C SER A 42 -15.96 4.15 11.58
N MET A 43 -14.66 4.04 11.48
CA MET A 43 -13.79 3.50 12.53
C MET A 43 -12.56 4.38 12.68
N ASN A 44 -12.15 4.63 13.93
CA ASN A 44 -10.89 5.29 14.26
C ASN A 44 -10.35 4.65 15.53
N VAL A 45 -9.25 3.91 15.39
CA VAL A 45 -8.66 3.10 16.46
C VAL A 45 -7.17 3.34 16.57
N SER A 46 -6.63 3.23 17.77
CA SER A 46 -5.20 3.41 18.03
C SER A 46 -4.68 2.38 19.03
N CYS A 47 -3.37 2.22 19.10
CA CYS A 47 -2.72 1.31 20.06
C CYS A 47 -1.35 1.81 20.50
N ALA A 48 -0.80 1.19 21.53
CA ALA A 48 0.59 1.39 21.93
C ALA A 48 1.57 0.81 20.91
N PRO A 49 2.81 1.34 20.82
CA PRO A 49 3.90 0.65 20.12
C PRO A 49 4.14 -0.74 20.70
N LEU A 50 4.42 -1.70 19.84
CA LEU A 50 4.85 -3.04 20.25
C LEU A 50 6.14 -2.94 21.07
N PRO A 51 6.35 -3.79 22.09
CA PRO A 51 7.54 -3.73 22.93
C PRO A 51 8.89 -3.87 22.18
N TRP A 52 8.86 -4.43 20.97
CA TRP A 52 10.01 -4.59 20.08
C TRP A 52 10.03 -3.62 18.90
N THR A 53 9.16 -2.60 18.89
CA THR A 53 9.12 -1.54 17.86
C THR A 53 9.70 -0.26 18.42
N ILE A 54 10.59 0.38 17.67
CA ILE A 54 11.28 1.61 18.07
C ILE A 54 10.61 2.77 17.30
N PRO A 55 9.89 3.69 18.00
CA PRO A 55 9.25 4.83 17.35
C PRO A 55 10.25 5.93 16.98
N THR A 56 10.01 6.63 15.84
CA THR A 56 10.86 7.74 15.40
C THR A 56 10.31 9.09 15.84
N PRO A 57 11.17 10.03 16.29
CA PRO A 57 10.74 11.40 16.61
C PRO A 57 10.08 12.10 15.44
N GLY A 58 10.59 11.92 14.21
CA GLY A 58 10.06 12.56 13.01
C GLY A 58 8.63 12.13 12.67
N ALA A 59 8.28 10.84 12.85
CA ALA A 59 6.91 10.37 12.64
C ALA A 59 5.95 11.02 13.66
N TYR A 60 6.33 11.02 14.93
CA TYR A 60 5.52 11.62 16.00
C TYR A 60 5.37 13.14 15.87
N LEU A 61 6.35 13.83 15.31
CA LEU A 61 6.22 15.24 14.96
C LEU A 61 5.18 15.48 13.86
N THR A 62 5.05 14.54 12.93
CA THR A 62 4.10 14.65 11.82
C THR A 62 2.66 14.48 12.30
N HIS A 63 2.34 13.34 12.94
CA HIS A 63 0.97 13.01 13.34
C HIS A 63 0.58 13.46 14.77
N LYS A 64 1.53 13.83 15.62
CA LYS A 64 1.34 14.36 16.99
C LYS A 64 0.65 13.41 17.99
N LYS A 65 0.62 12.08 17.72
CA LYS A 65 -0.10 11.07 18.50
C LYS A 65 0.72 10.55 19.70
N ILE A 66 1.25 11.43 20.54
CA ILE A 66 2.08 11.05 21.69
C ILE A 66 1.32 10.25 22.77
N ASP A 67 0.01 10.37 22.81
CA ASP A 67 -0.88 9.59 23.68
C ASP A 67 -0.77 8.09 23.42
N THR A 68 -0.48 7.67 22.19
CA THR A 68 -0.25 6.27 21.85
C THR A 68 0.93 5.63 22.57
N LEU A 69 1.96 6.41 22.93
CA LEU A 69 3.11 5.93 23.69
C LEU A 69 2.73 5.35 25.07
N GLN A 70 1.57 5.74 25.59
CA GLN A 70 1.04 5.33 26.90
C GLN A 70 -0.31 4.60 26.80
N SER A 71 -0.77 4.27 25.60
CA SER A 71 -2.04 3.57 25.40
C SER A 71 -2.03 2.19 26.08
N SER A 72 -3.18 1.78 26.59
CA SER A 72 -3.41 0.42 27.09
C SER A 72 -3.84 -0.54 25.98
N ASP A 73 -4.30 -0.01 24.83
CA ASP A 73 -4.79 -0.82 23.73
C ASP A 73 -3.62 -1.49 23.01
N THR A 74 -3.74 -2.79 22.77
CA THR A 74 -2.68 -3.57 22.15
C THR A 74 -2.79 -3.53 20.63
N HIS A 75 -1.65 -3.69 19.97
CA HIS A 75 -1.61 -3.80 18.51
C HIS A 75 -2.49 -4.95 17.98
N TYR A 76 -2.51 -6.10 18.66
CA TYR A 76 -3.35 -7.22 18.28
C TYR A 76 -4.85 -6.88 18.31
N GLN A 77 -5.32 -6.22 19.38
CA GLN A 77 -6.74 -5.82 19.51
C GLN A 77 -7.11 -4.85 18.38
N MET A 78 -6.27 -3.84 18.13
CA MET A 78 -6.48 -2.88 17.06
C MET A 78 -6.54 -3.57 15.68
N MET A 79 -5.55 -4.39 15.33
CA MET A 79 -5.50 -5.07 14.03
C MET A 79 -6.67 -6.05 13.83
N LYS A 80 -7.05 -6.77 14.88
CA LYS A 80 -8.22 -7.64 14.86
C LYS A 80 -9.50 -6.86 14.62
N SER A 81 -9.69 -5.74 15.30
CA SER A 81 -10.87 -4.86 15.15
C SER A 81 -10.97 -4.31 13.72
N ILE A 82 -9.86 -3.82 13.15
CA ILE A 82 -9.81 -3.34 11.76
C ILE A 82 -10.21 -4.44 10.78
N HIS A 83 -9.61 -5.62 10.92
CA HIS A 83 -9.85 -6.75 10.03
C HIS A 83 -11.30 -7.24 10.09
N GLU A 84 -11.87 -7.35 11.28
CA GLU A 84 -13.27 -7.76 11.50
C GLU A 84 -14.24 -6.72 10.92
N GLN A 85 -13.98 -5.44 11.14
CA GLN A 85 -14.82 -4.36 10.62
C GLN A 85 -14.80 -4.32 9.08
N TRP A 86 -13.63 -4.39 8.47
CA TRP A 86 -13.51 -4.41 7.02
C TRP A 86 -14.19 -5.63 6.39
N LYS A 87 -14.09 -6.80 7.02
CA LYS A 87 -14.84 -7.99 6.59
C LYS A 87 -16.33 -7.77 6.69
N THR A 88 -16.82 -7.21 7.80
CA THR A 88 -18.24 -6.92 8.00
C THR A 88 -18.76 -5.96 6.93
N TRP A 89 -18.03 -4.89 6.62
CA TRP A 89 -18.43 -3.92 5.62
C TRP A 89 -18.47 -4.49 4.20
N SER A 90 -17.59 -5.44 3.87
CA SER A 90 -17.47 -6.04 2.54
C SER A 90 -18.06 -7.45 2.42
N GLN A 91 -18.75 -7.96 3.45
CA GLN A 91 -19.23 -9.34 3.49
C GLN A 91 -20.37 -9.61 2.50
N GLU A 92 -21.37 -8.73 2.46
CA GLU A 92 -22.57 -8.89 1.62
C GLU A 92 -22.34 -8.39 0.19
N GLU A 93 -21.54 -7.35 0.05
CA GLU A 93 -21.21 -6.72 -1.20
C GLU A 93 -19.74 -6.30 -1.19
N PRO A 94 -18.95 -6.68 -2.22
CA PRO A 94 -17.55 -6.27 -2.32
C PRO A 94 -17.38 -4.75 -2.31
N ALA A 95 -16.28 -4.28 -1.75
CA ALA A 95 -15.94 -2.87 -1.65
C ALA A 95 -14.64 -2.52 -2.41
N ILE A 96 -14.49 -1.25 -2.76
CA ILE A 96 -13.19 -0.70 -3.18
C ILE A 96 -12.54 -0.04 -1.95
N PHE A 97 -11.37 -0.54 -1.59
CA PHE A 97 -10.51 0.08 -0.58
C PHE A 97 -9.70 1.20 -1.22
N ILE A 98 -9.82 2.41 -0.69
CA ILE A 98 -9.24 3.63 -1.23
C ILE A 98 -8.26 4.21 -0.22
N THR A 99 -7.04 4.47 -0.69
CA THR A 99 -5.97 5.10 0.10
C THR A 99 -5.37 6.27 -0.68
N TYR A 100 -4.50 7.04 -0.05
CA TYR A 100 -3.70 8.07 -0.71
C TYR A 100 -2.22 7.72 -0.63
N ASN A 101 -1.58 7.32 -1.73
CA ASN A 101 -0.23 6.74 -1.78
C ASN A 101 -0.09 5.39 -1.04
N GLY A 102 -1.21 4.78 -0.69
CA GLY A 102 -1.24 3.61 0.18
C GLY A 102 -0.78 2.32 -0.48
N HIS A 103 -0.84 2.19 -1.81
CA HIS A 103 -0.29 1.02 -2.50
C HIS A 103 1.22 0.84 -2.27
N ALA A 104 1.91 1.92 -1.94
CA ALA A 104 3.33 1.90 -1.63
C ALA A 104 3.62 1.87 -0.13
N PHE A 105 2.65 2.16 0.74
CA PHE A 105 2.85 2.33 2.18
C PHE A 105 1.78 1.60 3.01
N ASP A 106 0.58 2.16 3.19
CA ASP A 106 -0.46 1.66 4.11
C ASP A 106 -0.87 0.21 3.83
N GLU A 107 -1.13 -0.11 2.57
CA GLU A 107 -1.49 -1.46 2.13
C GLU A 107 -0.44 -2.51 2.50
N GLU A 108 0.84 -2.17 2.33
CA GLU A 108 1.95 -3.05 2.68
C GLU A 108 2.04 -3.23 4.20
N LEU A 109 1.82 -2.16 4.96
CA LEU A 109 1.82 -2.21 6.42
C LEU A 109 0.65 -3.05 6.95
N TYR A 110 -0.57 -2.84 6.44
CA TYR A 110 -1.72 -3.67 6.81
C TYR A 110 -1.46 -5.15 6.53
N ARG A 111 -0.93 -5.49 5.36
CA ARG A 111 -0.62 -6.88 5.00
C ARG A 111 0.36 -7.53 5.96
N LYS A 112 1.47 -6.85 6.25
CA LYS A 112 2.49 -7.35 7.18
C LYS A 112 1.92 -7.50 8.58
N GLN A 113 1.18 -6.50 9.05
CA GLN A 113 0.66 -6.50 10.41
C GLN A 113 -0.55 -7.43 10.59
N PHE A 114 -1.36 -7.65 9.58
CA PHE A 114 -2.33 -8.75 9.57
C PHE A 114 -1.62 -10.11 9.62
N PHE A 115 -0.55 -10.30 8.83
CA PHE A 115 0.24 -11.52 8.86
C PHE A 115 0.87 -11.78 10.25
N TRP A 116 1.44 -10.76 10.91
CA TRP A 116 1.99 -10.88 12.26
C TRP A 116 0.93 -11.20 13.31
N ASN A 117 -0.31 -10.81 13.06
CA ASN A 117 -1.43 -11.06 13.94
C ASN A 117 -2.28 -12.28 13.54
N LEU A 118 -1.76 -13.15 12.65
CA LEU A 118 -2.44 -14.38 12.18
C LEU A 118 -3.82 -14.11 11.52
N LEU A 119 -3.99 -12.91 10.94
CA LEU A 119 -5.17 -12.49 10.21
C LEU A 119 -4.94 -12.65 8.70
N ASP A 120 -6.00 -12.62 7.89
CA ASP A 120 -5.87 -12.66 6.43
C ASP A 120 -5.24 -11.36 5.91
N PRO A 121 -4.02 -11.39 5.34
CA PRO A 121 -3.33 -10.19 4.88
C PRO A 121 -3.89 -9.63 3.57
N PHE A 122 -4.82 -10.32 2.92
CA PHE A 122 -5.33 -9.97 1.59
C PHE A 122 -6.81 -9.60 1.58
N VAL A 123 -7.38 -9.23 2.72
CA VAL A 123 -8.81 -8.88 2.85
C VAL A 123 -9.24 -7.77 1.88
N THR A 124 -8.34 -6.84 1.54
CA THR A 124 -8.61 -5.71 0.65
C THR A 124 -8.70 -6.07 -0.84
N ASN A 125 -8.25 -7.26 -1.24
CA ASN A 125 -8.19 -7.67 -2.66
C ASN A 125 -8.63 -9.11 -2.91
N THR A 126 -9.34 -9.70 -1.97
CA THR A 126 -10.01 -11.02 -2.09
C THR A 126 -11.53 -10.84 -2.07
N ASN A 127 -12.27 -11.90 -2.38
CA ASN A 127 -13.73 -11.92 -2.35
C ASN A 127 -14.41 -10.83 -3.21
N GLY A 128 -13.79 -10.46 -4.32
CA GLY A 128 -14.30 -9.43 -5.22
C GLY A 128 -13.98 -7.99 -4.80
N ASN A 129 -13.30 -7.80 -3.66
CA ASN A 129 -12.81 -6.48 -3.24
C ASN A 129 -11.77 -5.94 -4.23
N GLY A 130 -11.79 -4.62 -4.39
CA GLY A 130 -10.82 -3.88 -5.20
C GLY A 130 -10.02 -2.89 -4.36
N ARG A 131 -8.94 -2.37 -4.95
CA ARG A 131 -8.08 -1.36 -4.31
C ARG A 131 -7.82 -0.21 -5.25
N SER A 132 -7.87 0.99 -4.74
CA SER A 132 -7.61 2.20 -5.51
C SER A 132 -6.70 3.15 -4.73
N ASP A 133 -5.76 3.78 -5.42
CA ASP A 133 -4.84 4.77 -4.85
C ASP A 133 -5.18 6.15 -5.43
N LEU A 134 -5.79 7.00 -4.62
CA LEU A 134 -6.30 8.29 -5.07
C LEU A 134 -5.18 9.26 -5.50
N LEU A 135 -3.93 9.06 -5.04
CA LEU A 135 -2.79 9.82 -5.55
C LEU A 135 -2.58 9.60 -7.05
N MET A 136 -2.79 8.37 -7.56
CA MET A 136 -2.63 8.09 -8.98
C MET A 136 -3.69 8.81 -9.81
N LEU A 137 -4.95 8.85 -9.34
CA LEU A 137 -6.00 9.63 -9.97
C LEU A 137 -5.71 11.13 -9.91
N THR A 138 -5.26 11.65 -8.75
CA THR A 138 -4.89 13.07 -8.60
C THR A 138 -3.79 13.48 -9.58
N ARG A 139 -2.79 12.65 -9.76
CA ARG A 139 -1.73 12.87 -10.75
C ARG A 139 -2.25 12.85 -12.18
N LEU A 140 -3.17 11.93 -12.49
CA LEU A 140 -3.81 11.85 -13.81
C LEU A 140 -4.66 13.10 -14.08
N VAL A 141 -5.46 13.53 -13.09
CA VAL A 141 -6.24 14.78 -13.16
C VAL A 141 -5.34 16.00 -13.36
N SER A 142 -4.23 16.11 -12.63
CA SER A 142 -3.30 17.23 -12.77
C SER A 142 -2.64 17.32 -14.15
N GLN A 143 -2.60 16.22 -14.89
CA GLN A 143 -2.10 16.19 -16.27
C GLN A 143 -3.18 16.49 -17.30
N LEU A 144 -4.35 15.84 -17.18
CA LEU A 144 -5.42 15.94 -18.17
C LEU A 144 -6.24 17.23 -18.02
N PHE A 145 -6.33 17.73 -16.79
CA PHE A 145 -7.16 18.90 -16.44
C PHE A 145 -6.38 19.85 -15.52
N PRO A 146 -5.26 20.44 -16.00
CA PRO A 146 -4.36 21.25 -15.17
C PRO A 146 -5.07 22.47 -14.56
N ASP A 147 -6.10 22.99 -15.21
CA ASP A 147 -6.87 24.16 -14.76
C ASP A 147 -7.99 23.79 -13.77
N LEU A 148 -8.22 22.52 -13.49
CA LEU A 148 -9.30 22.07 -12.59
C LEU A 148 -9.01 22.42 -11.12
N ILE A 149 -7.74 22.35 -10.74
CA ILE A 149 -7.24 22.74 -9.42
C ILE A 149 -5.99 23.60 -9.64
N ASP A 150 -5.87 24.72 -8.92
CA ASP A 150 -4.65 25.54 -8.90
C ASP A 150 -3.55 24.82 -8.10
N PHE A 151 -2.96 23.77 -8.72
CA PHE A 151 -1.92 22.97 -8.08
C PHE A 151 -0.70 23.82 -7.72
N GLU A 152 -0.17 23.63 -6.52
CA GLU A 152 1.15 24.12 -6.19
C GLU A 152 2.20 23.49 -7.12
N ILE A 153 3.13 24.28 -7.60
CA ILE A 153 4.19 23.80 -8.50
C ILE A 153 5.51 23.71 -7.74
N ASN A 154 6.15 22.55 -7.78
CA ASN A 154 7.45 22.35 -7.15
C ASN A 154 8.59 22.98 -7.95
N LYS A 155 9.80 23.01 -7.37
CA LYS A 155 11.01 23.57 -8.01
C LYS A 155 11.38 22.94 -9.35
N ASN A 156 10.83 21.79 -9.69
CA ASN A 156 11.07 21.08 -10.96
C ASN A 156 9.94 21.33 -11.99
N GLY A 157 8.99 22.22 -11.70
CA GLY A 157 7.88 22.56 -12.59
C GLY A 157 6.73 21.52 -12.54
N ASN A 158 6.72 20.59 -11.61
CA ASN A 158 5.68 19.55 -11.52
C ASN A 158 4.61 19.91 -10.47
N PRO A 159 3.35 19.55 -10.71
CA PRO A 159 2.27 19.69 -9.73
C PRO A 159 2.57 18.92 -8.43
N VAL A 160 2.35 19.56 -7.30
CA VAL A 160 2.41 18.94 -5.97
C VAL A 160 1.06 18.27 -5.71
N CYS A 161 1.07 16.94 -5.64
CA CYS A 161 -0.12 16.13 -5.41
C CYS A 161 -0.14 15.54 -3.99
N ARG A 162 0.30 16.28 -2.96
CA ARG A 162 0.10 15.88 -1.55
C ARG A 162 -1.35 16.14 -1.17
N LEU A 163 -1.98 15.23 -0.41
CA LEU A 163 -3.40 15.32 -0.07
C LEU A 163 -3.74 16.69 0.55
N GLU A 164 -3.02 17.07 1.60
CA GLU A 164 -3.22 18.35 2.31
C GLU A 164 -3.10 19.59 1.39
N SER A 165 -2.10 19.57 0.46
CA SER A 165 -1.91 20.66 -0.50
C SER A 165 -3.08 20.76 -1.48
N VAL A 166 -3.54 19.63 -2.00
CA VAL A 166 -4.62 19.57 -3.00
C VAL A 166 -5.97 19.96 -2.38
N VAL A 167 -6.33 19.40 -1.23
CA VAL A 167 -7.62 19.71 -0.59
C VAL A 167 -7.65 21.13 -0.01
N GLY A 168 -6.51 21.67 0.43
CA GLY A 168 -6.37 23.07 0.84
C GLY A 168 -6.66 24.03 -0.32
N ARG A 169 -6.27 23.69 -1.57
CA ARG A 169 -6.64 24.46 -2.77
C ARG A 169 -8.12 24.35 -3.13
N LEU A 170 -8.81 23.33 -2.64
CA LEU A 170 -10.28 23.23 -2.74
C LEU A 170 -11.00 24.02 -1.62
N GLY A 171 -10.28 24.67 -0.74
CA GLY A 171 -10.83 25.48 0.36
C GLY A 171 -11.22 24.68 1.60
N LEU A 172 -10.77 23.43 1.73
CA LEU A 172 -10.97 22.65 2.95
C LEU A 172 -9.99 23.10 4.05
N ASP A 173 -10.45 23.06 5.30
CA ASP A 173 -9.59 23.32 6.45
C ASP A 173 -8.65 22.14 6.70
N THR A 174 -7.37 22.35 6.51
CA THR A 174 -6.32 21.33 6.66
C THR A 174 -5.59 21.41 8.02
N SER A 175 -6.13 22.12 9.00
CA SER A 175 -5.52 22.26 10.33
C SER A 175 -5.34 20.91 11.06
N ASN A 176 -6.17 19.92 10.74
CA ASN A 176 -6.13 18.56 11.25
C ASN A 176 -5.52 17.54 10.24
N ALA A 177 -4.79 17.98 9.23
CA ALA A 177 -4.01 17.08 8.38
C ALA A 177 -3.03 16.25 9.24
N HIS A 178 -2.76 15.02 8.80
CA HIS A 178 -2.02 14.02 9.57
C HIS A 178 -2.74 13.52 10.84
N ASP A 179 -4.07 13.52 10.78
CA ASP A 179 -4.94 12.69 11.61
C ASP A 179 -5.65 11.73 10.67
N ALA A 180 -5.49 10.42 10.86
CA ALA A 180 -5.95 9.42 9.91
C ALA A 180 -7.45 9.54 9.56
N LEU A 181 -8.31 9.94 10.51
CA LEU A 181 -9.73 10.13 10.22
C LEU A 181 -9.97 11.40 9.37
N SER A 182 -9.26 12.48 9.63
CA SER A 182 -9.33 13.69 8.83
C SER A 182 -8.86 13.45 7.40
N ASP A 183 -7.79 12.68 7.23
CA ASP A 183 -7.25 12.35 5.90
C ASP A 183 -8.22 11.41 5.13
N CYS A 184 -8.95 10.52 5.81
CA CYS A 184 -10.06 9.79 5.18
C CYS A 184 -11.17 10.73 4.70
N VAL A 185 -11.57 11.73 5.48
CA VAL A 185 -12.56 12.73 5.06
C VAL A 185 -12.06 13.53 3.87
N PHE A 186 -10.80 13.95 3.88
CA PHE A 186 -10.20 14.67 2.74
C PHE A 186 -10.22 13.82 1.46
N MET A 187 -9.93 12.52 1.54
CA MET A 187 -10.03 11.62 0.39
C MET A 187 -11.46 11.51 -0.16
N VAL A 188 -12.47 11.44 0.72
CA VAL A 188 -13.89 11.42 0.31
C VAL A 188 -14.25 12.70 -0.44
N GLU A 189 -13.94 13.87 0.11
CA GLU A 189 -14.28 15.17 -0.51
C GLU A 189 -13.51 15.37 -1.82
N LEU A 190 -12.25 14.94 -1.91
CA LEU A 190 -11.45 15.02 -3.13
C LEU A 190 -12.04 14.14 -4.23
N LEU A 191 -12.37 12.88 -3.92
CA LEU A 191 -12.96 11.97 -4.92
C LEU A 191 -14.34 12.44 -5.37
N LYS A 192 -15.15 12.96 -4.46
CA LYS A 192 -16.43 13.58 -4.75
C LYS A 192 -16.29 14.80 -5.69
N PHE A 193 -15.29 15.65 -5.44
CA PHE A 193 -14.98 16.77 -6.33
C PHE A 193 -14.57 16.28 -7.71
N PHE A 194 -13.66 15.33 -7.81
CA PHE A 194 -13.27 14.74 -9.10
C PHE A 194 -14.45 14.09 -9.83
N LYS A 195 -15.31 13.38 -9.10
CA LYS A 195 -16.51 12.74 -9.67
C LYS A 195 -17.50 13.73 -10.23
N ALA A 196 -17.69 14.88 -9.57
CA ALA A 196 -18.56 15.95 -10.05
C ALA A 196 -17.99 16.63 -11.31
N ALA A 197 -16.67 16.85 -11.35
CA ALA A 197 -16.01 17.54 -12.45
C ALA A 197 -15.75 16.64 -13.67
N GLN A 198 -15.35 15.39 -13.44
CA GLN A 198 -14.91 14.43 -14.47
C GLN A 198 -15.49 13.03 -14.20
N PRO A 199 -16.82 12.85 -14.31
CA PRO A 199 -17.51 11.62 -13.90
C PRO A 199 -16.99 10.38 -14.65
N LYS A 200 -16.77 10.51 -15.97
CA LYS A 200 -16.29 9.38 -16.77
C LYS A 200 -14.88 8.94 -16.38
N LEU A 201 -13.95 9.89 -16.16
CA LEU A 201 -12.60 9.56 -15.74
C LEU A 201 -12.58 8.80 -14.41
N VAL A 202 -13.38 9.26 -13.44
CA VAL A 202 -13.48 8.63 -12.13
C VAL A 202 -14.10 7.24 -12.22
N ASP A 203 -15.16 7.06 -13.03
CA ASP A 203 -15.79 5.74 -13.23
C ASP A 203 -14.83 4.74 -13.86
N ASP A 204 -14.16 5.14 -14.93
CA ASP A 204 -13.17 4.30 -15.60
C ASP A 204 -12.00 3.97 -14.67
N TYR A 205 -11.59 4.92 -13.83
CA TYR A 205 -10.51 4.69 -12.84
C TYR A 205 -10.92 3.72 -11.73
N LEU A 206 -12.10 3.88 -11.16
CA LEU A 206 -12.62 2.98 -10.12
C LEU A 206 -12.92 1.58 -10.65
N LEU A 207 -13.32 1.44 -11.92
CA LEU A 207 -13.48 0.14 -12.56
C LEU A 207 -12.17 -0.65 -12.59
N GLN A 208 -11.03 0.03 -12.70
CA GLN A 208 -9.69 -0.57 -12.68
C GLN A 208 -9.22 -0.99 -11.27
N ALA A 209 -9.99 -0.77 -10.22
CA ALA A 209 -9.63 -1.12 -8.85
C ALA A 209 -9.51 -2.63 -8.62
N THR A 210 -10.16 -3.46 -9.46
CA THR A 210 -10.02 -4.91 -9.44
C THR A 210 -9.12 -5.39 -10.58
N LYS A 211 -8.46 -6.54 -10.38
CA LYS A 211 -7.67 -7.19 -11.44
C LYS A 211 -8.50 -7.43 -12.71
N GLN A 212 -9.72 -7.90 -12.55
CA GLN A 212 -10.63 -8.17 -13.68
C GLN A 212 -11.00 -6.87 -14.38
N GLY A 213 -11.44 -5.84 -13.64
CA GLY A 213 -11.83 -4.55 -14.21
C GLY A 213 -10.66 -3.86 -14.94
N CYS A 214 -9.44 -3.93 -14.37
CA CYS A 214 -8.24 -3.44 -15.03
C CYS A 214 -7.95 -4.18 -16.34
N ALA A 215 -8.03 -5.51 -16.34
CA ALA A 215 -7.82 -6.31 -17.54
C ALA A 215 -8.88 -6.02 -18.62
N GLU A 216 -10.15 -5.83 -18.22
CA GLU A 216 -11.23 -5.46 -19.15
C GLU A 216 -11.06 -4.06 -19.71
N PHE A 217 -10.64 -3.08 -18.90
CA PHE A 217 -10.30 -1.73 -19.37
C PHE A 217 -9.21 -1.80 -20.44
N LEU A 218 -8.09 -2.51 -20.14
CA LEU A 218 -6.99 -2.67 -21.08
C LEU A 218 -7.43 -3.33 -22.39
N GLY A 219 -8.24 -4.39 -22.32
CA GLY A 219 -8.68 -5.16 -23.50
C GLY A 219 -9.69 -4.43 -24.39
N LYS A 220 -10.45 -3.47 -23.84
CA LYS A 220 -11.45 -2.70 -24.58
C LYS A 220 -10.92 -1.39 -25.16
N THR A 221 -9.83 -0.86 -24.58
CA THR A 221 -9.28 0.43 -24.93
C THR A 221 -8.23 0.27 -26.03
N LYS A 222 -8.41 0.97 -27.13
CA LYS A 222 -7.56 0.86 -28.32
C LYS A 222 -6.19 1.49 -28.09
N VAL A 223 -6.16 2.74 -27.62
CA VAL A 223 -4.96 3.47 -27.23
C VAL A 223 -5.14 3.96 -25.80
N ILE A 224 -4.26 3.54 -24.92
CA ILE A 224 -4.30 3.88 -23.51
C ILE A 224 -3.22 4.91 -23.23
N GLY A 225 -3.60 6.07 -22.68
CA GLY A 225 -2.66 7.00 -22.10
C GLY A 225 -2.21 6.48 -20.74
N TYR A 226 -0.94 6.11 -20.62
CA TYR A 226 -0.35 5.60 -19.39
C TYR A 226 0.63 6.60 -18.80
N ARG A 227 0.30 7.19 -17.65
CA ARG A 227 1.20 8.04 -16.89
C ARG A 227 2.03 7.18 -15.93
N HIS A 228 3.30 7.02 -16.25
CA HIS A 228 4.28 6.37 -15.39
C HIS A 228 5.09 7.40 -14.63
N GLN A 229 5.08 7.34 -13.31
CA GLN A 229 5.80 8.30 -12.46
C GLN A 229 6.66 7.57 -11.42
N PRO A 230 7.87 7.14 -11.80
CA PRO A 230 8.88 6.74 -10.84
C PRO A 230 9.51 7.99 -10.22
N PHE A 231 9.44 8.12 -8.90
CA PHE A 231 10.01 9.25 -8.16
C PHE A 231 9.44 10.63 -8.57
N ALA A 232 10.34 11.61 -8.85
CA ALA A 232 9.97 12.99 -9.14
C ALA A 232 9.73 13.29 -10.63
N ARG A 233 9.97 12.34 -11.52
CA ARG A 233 9.76 12.48 -12.96
C ARG A 233 8.58 11.63 -13.40
N PHE A 234 7.89 12.07 -14.46
CA PHE A 234 6.85 11.25 -15.08
C PHE A 234 7.05 11.19 -16.58
N TRP A 235 6.56 10.12 -17.17
CA TRP A 235 6.47 9.90 -18.60
C TRP A 235 5.04 9.55 -18.93
N THR A 236 4.61 9.92 -20.13
CA THR A 236 3.29 9.54 -20.65
C THR A 236 3.50 8.69 -21.88
N TYR A 237 3.05 7.47 -21.83
CA TYR A 237 3.16 6.51 -22.91
C TYR A 237 1.79 6.26 -23.55
N PRO A 238 1.66 6.37 -24.89
CA PRO A 238 0.54 5.76 -25.60
C PRO A 238 0.80 4.26 -25.68
N ILE A 239 0.03 3.46 -24.95
CA ILE A 239 0.24 2.00 -24.94
C ILE A 239 -0.96 1.26 -25.52
N LYS A 240 -0.68 0.07 -26.11
CA LYS A 240 -1.67 -0.91 -26.51
C LYS A 240 -1.46 -2.21 -25.73
N PHE A 241 -2.56 -2.75 -25.24
CA PHE A 241 -2.60 -4.03 -24.57
C PHE A 241 -2.37 -5.17 -25.57
N LEU A 242 -1.44 -6.06 -25.26
CA LEU A 242 -1.15 -7.28 -26.04
C LEU A 242 -1.74 -8.53 -25.40
N GLY A 243 -1.73 -8.62 -24.07
CA GLY A 243 -2.25 -9.78 -23.35
C GLY A 243 -1.83 -9.82 -21.87
N ILE A 244 -2.44 -10.75 -21.15
CA ILE A 244 -2.03 -11.08 -19.78
C ILE A 244 -0.76 -11.92 -19.83
N ASN A 245 0.20 -11.61 -18.96
CA ASN A 245 1.42 -12.41 -18.83
C ASN A 245 1.06 -13.85 -18.41
N PRO A 246 1.37 -14.87 -19.24
CA PRO A 246 0.96 -16.24 -18.95
C PRO A 246 1.55 -16.82 -17.65
N THR A 247 2.74 -16.37 -17.25
CA THR A 247 3.44 -16.85 -16.05
C THR A 247 3.12 -16.02 -14.82
N ASN A 248 2.63 -14.78 -15.00
CA ASN A 248 2.21 -13.89 -13.91
C ASN A 248 0.87 -13.23 -14.21
N GLN A 249 -0.19 -13.86 -13.80
CA GLN A 249 -1.56 -13.38 -14.00
C GLN A 249 -1.88 -12.00 -13.37
N ASN A 250 -0.96 -11.39 -12.63
CA ASN A 250 -1.09 -10.03 -12.10
C ASN A 250 -0.41 -8.99 -13.00
N GLU A 251 0.08 -9.39 -14.17
CA GLU A 251 0.75 -8.52 -15.12
C GLU A 251 0.07 -8.58 -16.48
N ALA A 252 -0.03 -7.42 -17.12
CA ALA A 252 -0.36 -7.28 -18.52
C ALA A 252 0.87 -6.80 -19.28
N ILE A 253 1.07 -7.34 -20.48
CA ILE A 253 2.09 -6.90 -21.41
C ILE A 253 1.44 -5.94 -22.38
N CYS A 254 2.01 -4.75 -22.50
CA CYS A 254 1.58 -3.70 -23.41
C CYS A 254 2.75 -3.29 -24.30
N VAL A 255 2.47 -2.75 -25.49
CA VAL A 255 3.47 -2.13 -26.36
C VAL A 255 3.31 -0.62 -26.35
N ASP A 256 4.41 0.09 -26.35
CA ASP A 256 4.51 1.56 -26.46
C ASP A 256 4.39 1.95 -27.93
N LEU A 257 3.33 2.66 -28.29
CA LEU A 257 3.03 3.06 -29.66
C LEU A 257 3.91 4.22 -30.18
N ASN A 258 4.79 4.80 -29.36
CA ASN A 258 5.79 5.76 -29.83
C ASN A 258 6.89 5.10 -30.68
N TYR A 259 7.06 3.79 -30.59
CA TYR A 259 8.01 3.07 -31.43
C TYR A 259 7.41 2.78 -32.81
N PRO A 260 8.18 2.96 -33.91
CA PRO A 260 7.75 2.51 -35.23
C PRO A 260 7.37 1.04 -35.21
N ILE A 261 6.19 0.72 -35.71
CA ILE A 261 5.67 -0.65 -35.58
C ILE A 261 6.56 -1.67 -36.34
N GLU A 262 7.16 -1.26 -37.45
CA GLU A 262 8.07 -2.09 -38.24
C GLU A 262 9.26 -2.53 -37.39
N ASP A 263 9.87 -1.60 -36.66
CA ASP A 263 11.05 -1.88 -35.80
C ASP A 263 10.69 -2.86 -34.68
N VAL A 264 9.46 -2.80 -34.16
CA VAL A 264 8.99 -3.64 -33.05
C VAL A 264 8.58 -5.04 -33.53
N ILE A 265 7.91 -5.14 -34.68
CA ILE A 265 7.48 -6.43 -35.26
C ILE A 265 8.69 -7.24 -35.75
N ASP A 266 9.73 -6.57 -36.27
CA ASP A 266 10.95 -7.19 -36.76
C ASP A 266 11.93 -7.64 -35.64
N LEU A 267 11.64 -7.32 -34.37
CA LEU A 267 12.48 -7.77 -33.24
C LEU A 267 12.64 -9.29 -33.24
N SER A 268 13.87 -9.72 -33.07
CA SER A 268 14.16 -11.15 -32.86
C SER A 268 13.52 -11.65 -31.54
N TYR A 269 13.33 -12.97 -31.44
CA TYR A 269 12.80 -13.56 -30.20
C TYR A 269 13.67 -13.24 -28.97
N GLN A 270 15.00 -13.22 -29.16
CA GLN A 270 15.94 -12.88 -28.10
C GLN A 270 15.86 -11.41 -27.70
N ASP A 271 15.65 -10.48 -28.64
CA ASP A 271 15.46 -9.06 -28.32
C ASP A 271 14.17 -8.85 -27.54
N ILE A 272 13.07 -9.50 -27.94
CA ILE A 272 11.80 -9.49 -27.20
C ILE A 272 12.02 -9.96 -25.74
N MET A 273 12.68 -11.10 -25.55
CA MET A 273 13.03 -11.61 -24.22
C MET A 273 13.89 -10.62 -23.43
N GLY A 274 14.90 -10.03 -24.07
CA GLY A 274 15.78 -9.04 -23.45
C GLY A 274 15.04 -7.81 -22.94
N TYR A 275 14.11 -7.27 -23.73
CA TYR A 275 13.27 -6.14 -23.32
C TYR A 275 12.27 -6.50 -22.23
N LEU A 276 11.65 -7.67 -22.29
CA LEU A 276 10.70 -8.14 -21.28
C LEU A 276 11.40 -8.46 -19.94
N ALA A 277 12.63 -8.97 -19.97
CA ALA A 277 13.42 -9.25 -18.76
C ALA A 277 13.82 -7.96 -18.00
N LYS A 278 14.02 -6.87 -18.71
CA LYS A 278 14.46 -5.57 -18.16
C LYS A 278 13.61 -4.42 -18.72
N PRO A 279 12.31 -4.37 -18.39
CA PRO A 279 11.47 -3.28 -18.86
C PRO A 279 11.96 -1.96 -18.24
N ASN A 280 12.43 -1.06 -19.09
CA ASN A 280 12.89 0.29 -18.74
C ASN A 280 12.21 1.34 -19.64
N ALA A 281 12.61 2.59 -19.51
CA ALA A 281 12.03 3.68 -20.31
C ALA A 281 12.26 3.49 -21.83
N GLU A 282 13.35 2.84 -22.21
CA GLU A 282 13.75 2.60 -23.61
C GLU A 282 13.18 1.28 -24.17
N SER A 283 12.49 0.46 -23.36
CA SER A 283 11.85 -0.75 -23.84
C SER A 283 10.56 -0.42 -24.60
N PRO A 284 10.32 -1.06 -25.77
CA PRO A 284 9.04 -0.94 -26.46
C PRO A 284 7.91 -1.65 -25.68
N PHE A 285 8.23 -2.47 -24.68
CA PHE A 285 7.22 -3.13 -23.85
C PHE A 285 7.06 -2.44 -22.51
N LYS A 286 5.80 -2.32 -22.06
CA LYS A 286 5.42 -1.81 -20.73
C LYS A 286 4.65 -2.91 -19.98
N ILE A 287 5.07 -3.17 -18.77
CA ILE A 287 4.41 -4.15 -17.89
C ILE A 287 3.48 -3.42 -16.92
N ILE A 288 2.20 -3.70 -17.05
CA ILE A 288 1.15 -3.10 -16.22
C ILE A 288 0.74 -4.07 -15.11
N ARG A 289 0.81 -3.61 -13.87
CA ARG A 289 0.36 -4.40 -12.70
C ARG A 289 -1.15 -4.30 -12.55
N LEU A 290 -1.87 -5.40 -12.83
CA LEU A 290 -3.34 -5.45 -12.78
C LEU A 290 -3.92 -5.35 -11.36
N ASN A 291 -3.12 -5.58 -10.35
CA ASN A 291 -3.50 -5.57 -8.95
C ASN A 291 -3.05 -4.31 -8.20
N LYS A 292 -2.70 -3.25 -8.93
CA LYS A 292 -2.34 -1.92 -8.39
C LYS A 292 -2.99 -0.85 -9.23
N SER A 293 -3.38 0.26 -8.60
CA SER A 293 -3.83 1.44 -9.33
C SER A 293 -2.72 1.99 -10.21
N GLN A 294 -3.10 2.33 -11.43
CA GLN A 294 -2.23 2.90 -12.45
C GLN A 294 -2.81 4.23 -12.93
N GLY A 295 -1.98 5.14 -13.37
CA GLY A 295 -2.41 6.40 -13.99
C GLY A 295 -2.78 6.17 -15.45
N MET A 296 -3.91 5.52 -15.73
CA MET A 296 -4.34 5.17 -17.09
C MET A 296 -5.72 5.70 -17.41
N ALA A 297 -5.89 6.18 -18.64
CA ALA A 297 -7.20 6.53 -19.21
C ALA A 297 -7.22 6.28 -20.73
N ASP A 298 -8.43 6.25 -21.33
CA ASP A 298 -8.60 6.10 -22.77
C ASP A 298 -8.14 7.37 -23.50
N ALA A 299 -7.12 7.25 -24.34
CA ALA A 299 -6.57 8.37 -25.08
C ALA A 299 -7.53 8.90 -26.17
N ASN A 300 -8.56 8.15 -26.56
CA ASN A 300 -9.58 8.63 -27.48
C ASN A 300 -10.68 9.47 -26.77
N GLU A 301 -10.77 9.35 -25.43
CA GLU A 301 -11.75 10.10 -24.63
C GLU A 301 -11.10 11.30 -23.92
N PHE A 302 -9.78 11.23 -23.64
CA PHE A 302 -9.05 12.23 -22.85
C PHE A 302 -7.81 12.73 -23.60
N ASP A 303 -7.60 14.05 -23.57
CA ASP A 303 -6.56 14.75 -24.35
C ASP A 303 -5.16 14.58 -23.72
N PHE A 304 -4.56 13.43 -23.92
CA PHE A 304 -3.15 13.24 -23.62
C PHE A 304 -2.27 13.98 -24.64
N LYS A 305 -1.17 14.57 -24.17
CA LYS A 305 -0.16 15.20 -25.03
C LYS A 305 0.89 14.15 -25.37
N PHE A 306 0.79 13.56 -26.55
CA PHE A 306 1.79 12.64 -27.11
C PHE A 306 2.60 13.35 -28.18
N ASP A 307 3.80 12.86 -28.45
CA ASP A 307 4.66 13.37 -29.52
C ASP A 307 4.12 12.98 -30.92
N CYS A 308 3.38 11.85 -31.01
CA CYS A 308 2.74 11.36 -32.21
C CYS A 308 1.24 11.69 -32.22
N PRO A 309 0.64 12.05 -33.37
CA PRO A 309 -0.77 12.32 -33.49
C PRO A 309 -1.64 11.09 -33.12
N LEU A 310 -2.73 11.30 -32.39
CA LEU A 310 -3.63 10.23 -31.93
C LEU A 310 -4.17 9.37 -33.09
N ALA A 311 -4.41 9.96 -34.28
CA ALA A 311 -4.86 9.21 -35.45
C ALA A 311 -3.82 8.18 -35.92
N GLU A 312 -2.54 8.51 -35.85
CA GLU A 312 -1.42 7.62 -36.19
C GLU A 312 -1.28 6.51 -35.12
N LEU A 313 -1.37 6.88 -33.83
CA LEU A 313 -1.35 5.91 -32.73
C LEU A 313 -2.50 4.90 -32.84
N ASN A 314 -3.69 5.36 -33.23
CA ASN A 314 -4.83 4.47 -33.49
C ASN A 314 -4.58 3.53 -34.67
N ALA A 315 -3.98 4.04 -35.78
CA ALA A 315 -3.63 3.21 -36.93
C ALA A 315 -2.55 2.15 -36.55
N ASN A 316 -1.53 2.54 -35.77
CA ASN A 316 -0.53 1.61 -35.29
C ASN A 316 -1.15 0.54 -34.36
N ALA A 317 -2.09 0.93 -33.49
CA ALA A 317 -2.80 -0.02 -32.63
C ALA A 317 -3.59 -1.07 -33.44
N GLU A 318 -4.27 -0.67 -34.54
CA GLU A 318 -4.96 -1.60 -35.45
C GLU A 318 -4.01 -2.58 -36.12
N ARG A 319 -2.86 -2.10 -36.57
CA ARG A 319 -1.85 -2.96 -37.21
C ARG A 319 -1.32 -4.04 -36.27
N TYR A 320 -1.24 -3.79 -34.95
CA TYR A 320 -0.92 -4.84 -33.97
C TYR A 320 -2.06 -5.88 -33.90
N ASP A 321 -3.33 -5.46 -33.93
CA ASP A 321 -4.48 -6.39 -33.96
C ASP A 321 -4.50 -7.28 -35.22
N GLU A 322 -3.96 -6.79 -36.33
CA GLU A 322 -3.80 -7.54 -37.59
C GLU A 322 -2.63 -8.55 -37.55
N ASN A 323 -1.81 -8.54 -36.49
CA ASN A 323 -0.64 -9.39 -36.32
C ASN A 323 -0.75 -10.32 -35.07
N PRO A 324 -1.79 -11.17 -34.94
CA PRO A 324 -2.02 -11.99 -33.77
C PRO A 324 -0.87 -13.01 -33.50
N GLU A 325 -0.22 -13.52 -34.54
CA GLU A 325 0.91 -14.44 -34.42
C GLU A 325 2.12 -13.76 -33.75
N TRP A 326 2.36 -12.48 -34.04
CA TRP A 326 3.39 -11.70 -33.36
C TRP A 326 3.05 -11.45 -31.90
N ILE A 327 1.79 -11.12 -31.59
CA ILE A 327 1.32 -10.96 -30.20
C ILE A 327 1.55 -12.26 -29.43
N GLU A 328 1.15 -13.42 -30.00
CA GLU A 328 1.37 -14.72 -29.38
C GLU A 328 2.88 -14.96 -29.12
N ARG A 329 3.74 -14.63 -30.10
CA ARG A 329 5.18 -14.74 -29.96
C ARG A 329 5.72 -13.91 -28.78
N VAL A 330 5.21 -12.69 -28.55
CA VAL A 330 5.59 -11.86 -27.40
C VAL A 330 5.12 -12.50 -26.07
N LEU A 331 3.89 -13.02 -26.03
CA LEU A 331 3.37 -13.68 -24.85
C LEU A 331 4.14 -14.97 -24.53
N VAL A 332 4.49 -15.77 -25.54
CA VAL A 332 5.34 -16.97 -25.37
C VAL A 332 6.73 -16.58 -24.88
N ALA A 333 7.35 -15.54 -25.45
CA ALA A 333 8.66 -15.08 -24.99
C ALA A 333 8.68 -14.69 -23.50
N SER A 334 7.56 -14.21 -22.97
CA SER A 334 7.45 -13.92 -21.54
C SER A 334 7.44 -15.17 -20.66
N THR A 335 7.12 -16.35 -21.22
CA THR A 335 7.15 -17.64 -20.49
C THR A 335 8.56 -18.22 -20.34
N ASP A 336 9.45 -17.85 -21.25
CA ASP A 336 10.83 -18.35 -21.29
C ASP A 336 11.79 -17.48 -20.44
N LEU A 337 11.26 -16.43 -19.80
CA LEU A 337 12.06 -15.62 -18.91
C LEU A 337 12.45 -16.39 -17.64
N GLU A 338 13.71 -16.28 -17.26
CA GLU A 338 14.18 -16.83 -15.99
C GLU A 338 13.39 -16.25 -14.82
N GLN A 339 12.87 -17.12 -13.96
CA GLN A 339 12.21 -16.69 -12.74
C GLN A 339 13.23 -16.07 -11.79
N LYS A 340 12.96 -14.83 -11.37
CA LYS A 340 13.82 -14.13 -10.43
C LYS A 340 13.74 -14.80 -9.05
N GLU A 341 14.85 -15.39 -8.61
CA GLU A 341 14.98 -15.83 -7.23
C GLU A 341 15.16 -14.63 -6.31
N TRP A 342 14.38 -14.59 -5.23
CA TRP A 342 14.50 -13.57 -4.20
C TRP A 342 15.30 -14.12 -3.02
N PRO A 343 16.26 -13.37 -2.45
CA PRO A 343 17.00 -13.82 -1.29
C PRO A 343 16.05 -14.05 -0.11
N LYS A 344 16.25 -15.15 0.60
CA LYS A 344 15.49 -15.47 1.81
C LYS A 344 15.67 -14.39 2.86
N LYS A 345 14.60 -14.06 3.56
CA LYS A 345 14.62 -13.09 4.64
C LYS A 345 15.11 -13.74 5.94
N ALA A 346 15.96 -13.01 6.68
CA ALA A 346 16.52 -13.50 7.93
C ALA A 346 15.51 -13.45 9.09
N VAL A 347 14.53 -12.53 9.02
CA VAL A 347 13.61 -12.24 10.12
C VAL A 347 12.19 -12.63 9.71
N ILE A 348 11.48 -13.34 10.58
CA ILE A 348 10.13 -13.86 10.29
C ILE A 348 9.12 -12.76 9.94
N ASP A 349 9.28 -11.56 10.48
CA ASP A 349 8.44 -10.38 10.20
C ASP A 349 8.43 -10.02 8.70
N GLN A 350 9.49 -10.36 7.97
CA GLN A 350 9.70 -10.05 6.55
C GLN A 350 9.20 -11.15 5.60
N THR A 351 8.74 -12.29 6.11
CA THR A 351 8.56 -13.53 5.32
C THR A 351 7.17 -13.72 4.73
N ILE A 352 6.30 -12.71 4.77
CA ILE A 352 4.93 -12.81 4.27
C ILE A 352 4.84 -13.32 2.82
N TYR A 353 5.77 -12.89 1.94
CA TYR A 353 5.78 -13.27 0.52
C TYR A 353 6.65 -14.49 0.18
N GLU A 354 7.41 -15.02 1.14
CA GLU A 354 8.19 -16.24 0.90
C GLU A 354 7.31 -17.48 0.86
N LYS A 355 6.38 -17.58 1.81
CA LYS A 355 5.45 -18.71 1.91
C LYS A 355 4.21 -18.31 2.70
N PHE A 356 3.04 -18.52 2.14
CA PHE A 356 1.77 -18.34 2.84
C PHE A 356 1.51 -19.49 3.82
N PHE A 357 0.79 -19.19 4.88
CA PHE A 357 0.33 -20.20 5.83
C PHE A 357 -0.59 -21.23 5.16
N GLY A 358 -0.43 -22.49 5.49
CA GLY A 358 -1.26 -23.57 5.00
C GLY A 358 -2.72 -23.49 5.51
N ASN A 359 -3.64 -24.16 4.83
CA ASN A 359 -5.06 -24.16 5.21
C ASN A 359 -5.29 -24.74 6.61
N GLY A 360 -4.49 -25.71 7.06
CA GLY A 360 -4.55 -26.27 8.41
C GLY A 360 -4.33 -25.21 9.47
N ASP A 361 -3.27 -24.40 9.32
CA ASP A 361 -2.96 -23.32 10.24
C ASP A 361 -4.00 -22.19 10.18
N ARG A 362 -4.46 -21.80 8.98
CA ARG A 362 -5.52 -20.78 8.84
C ARG A 362 -6.82 -21.15 9.56
N ASN A 363 -7.22 -22.41 9.54
CA ASN A 363 -8.37 -22.90 10.29
C ASN A 363 -8.16 -22.81 11.81
N LEU A 364 -6.93 -23.02 12.27
CA LEU A 364 -6.58 -22.85 13.68
C LEU A 364 -6.51 -21.38 14.09
N PHE A 365 -6.09 -20.46 13.19
CA PHE A 365 -6.08 -19.02 13.47
C PHE A 365 -7.47 -18.50 13.80
N GLN A 366 -8.50 -18.91 13.04
CA GLN A 366 -9.87 -18.52 13.35
C GLN A 366 -10.31 -18.99 14.74
N LYS A 367 -9.93 -20.22 15.12
CA LYS A 367 -10.19 -20.73 16.47
C LYS A 367 -9.42 -19.94 17.54
N PHE A 368 -8.15 -19.60 17.26
CA PHE A 368 -7.32 -18.82 18.15
C PHE A 368 -7.91 -17.42 18.42
N HIS A 369 -8.43 -16.74 17.38
CA HIS A 369 -9.08 -15.44 17.54
C HIS A 369 -10.39 -15.49 18.33
N ASN A 370 -11.08 -16.61 18.28
CA ASN A 370 -12.36 -16.84 18.97
C ASN A 370 -12.19 -17.45 20.38
N ALA A 371 -11.00 -17.94 20.72
CA ALA A 371 -10.74 -18.53 22.04
C ALA A 371 -10.76 -17.46 23.13
N HIS A 372 -11.43 -17.78 24.26
CA HIS A 372 -11.61 -16.84 25.36
C HIS A 372 -10.60 -17.05 26.51
N SER A 373 -10.01 -18.24 26.63
CA SER A 373 -9.05 -18.54 27.68
C SER A 373 -7.60 -18.57 27.17
N LEU A 374 -6.67 -18.19 28.04
CA LEU A 374 -5.22 -18.29 27.76
C LEU A 374 -4.82 -19.75 27.48
N GLU A 375 -5.35 -20.70 28.25
CA GLU A 375 -5.05 -22.13 28.11
C GLU A 375 -5.45 -22.65 26.72
N GLU A 376 -6.64 -22.30 26.25
CA GLU A 376 -7.12 -22.67 24.90
C GLU A 376 -6.22 -22.07 23.82
N LYS A 377 -5.86 -20.77 23.92
CA LYS A 377 -4.96 -20.11 22.97
C LYS A 377 -3.58 -20.76 22.95
N LEU A 378 -3.00 -21.11 24.10
CA LEU A 378 -1.73 -21.84 24.21
C LEU A 378 -1.80 -23.20 23.50
N SER A 379 -2.84 -23.98 23.80
CA SER A 379 -3.07 -25.27 23.15
C SER A 379 -3.20 -25.17 21.63
N LEU A 380 -3.81 -24.09 21.12
CA LEU A 380 -3.89 -23.84 19.69
C LEU A 380 -2.54 -23.46 19.07
N CYS A 381 -1.73 -22.64 19.75
CA CYS A 381 -0.37 -22.31 19.30
C CYS A 381 0.51 -23.55 19.16
N ASP A 382 0.38 -24.52 20.07
CA ASP A 382 1.15 -25.77 20.00
C ASP A 382 0.77 -26.64 18.81
N ARG A 383 -0.42 -26.45 18.24
CA ARG A 383 -0.92 -27.18 17.08
C ARG A 383 -0.60 -26.52 15.74
N PHE A 384 -0.05 -25.30 15.73
CA PHE A 384 0.39 -24.66 14.48
C PHE A 384 1.56 -25.45 13.87
N ASN A 385 1.45 -25.74 12.57
CA ASN A 385 2.48 -26.46 11.82
C ASN A 385 3.63 -25.53 11.39
N ASP A 386 3.32 -24.26 11.06
CA ASP A 386 4.31 -23.29 10.66
C ASP A 386 4.93 -22.64 11.92
N SER A 387 6.25 -22.75 12.06
CA SER A 387 6.97 -22.19 13.20
C SER A 387 6.82 -20.68 13.35
N ARG A 388 6.62 -19.95 12.23
CA ARG A 388 6.35 -18.52 12.23
C ARG A 388 5.00 -18.22 12.88
N ALA A 389 3.97 -19.03 12.55
CA ALA A 389 2.65 -18.90 13.16
C ALA A 389 2.70 -19.10 14.67
N LYS A 390 3.46 -20.12 15.13
CA LYS A 390 3.68 -20.33 16.56
C LYS A 390 4.36 -19.13 17.21
N ALA A 391 5.42 -18.61 16.60
CA ALA A 391 6.12 -17.44 17.10
C ALA A 391 5.23 -16.19 17.17
N PHE A 392 4.42 -15.92 16.14
CA PHE A 392 3.46 -14.81 16.16
C PHE A 392 2.35 -15.02 17.20
N GLY A 393 1.83 -16.24 17.34
CA GLY A 393 0.88 -16.58 18.41
C GLY A 393 1.42 -16.28 19.79
N HIS A 394 2.68 -16.65 20.07
CA HIS A 394 3.36 -16.34 21.34
C HIS A 394 3.55 -14.82 21.55
N ARG A 395 3.88 -14.06 20.49
CA ARG A 395 3.98 -12.60 20.55
C ARG A 395 2.64 -11.93 20.85
N ILE A 396 1.53 -12.45 20.26
CA ILE A 396 0.17 -11.99 20.55
C ILE A 396 -0.16 -12.26 22.03
N LEU A 397 0.09 -13.47 22.50
CA LEU A 397 -0.17 -13.82 23.91
C LEU A 397 0.64 -12.96 24.89
N PHE A 398 1.89 -12.62 24.52
CA PHE A 398 2.73 -11.74 25.33
C PHE A 398 2.17 -10.31 25.42
N GLN A 399 1.60 -9.79 24.34
CA GLN A 399 0.92 -8.48 24.35
C GLN A 399 -0.29 -8.47 25.30
N GLU A 400 -1.08 -9.57 25.26
CA GLU A 400 -2.39 -9.65 25.94
C GLU A 400 -2.28 -10.06 27.42
N ASN A 401 -1.25 -10.82 27.82
CA ASN A 401 -1.23 -11.53 29.09
C ASN A 401 0.14 -11.47 29.81
N LYS A 402 0.77 -10.34 29.87
CA LYS A 402 2.18 -10.14 30.31
C LYS A 402 2.64 -10.94 31.55
N THR A 403 1.76 -11.34 32.48
CA THR A 403 2.13 -11.91 33.80
C THR A 403 1.82 -13.40 33.96
N ASN A 404 0.94 -13.99 33.16
CA ASN A 404 0.43 -15.37 33.38
C ASN A 404 0.86 -16.36 32.29
N LEU A 405 1.97 -16.05 31.59
CA LEU A 405 2.46 -16.86 30.49
C LEU A 405 3.47 -17.91 30.93
N PRO A 406 3.65 -19.01 30.18
CA PRO A 406 4.76 -19.92 30.33
C PRO A 406 6.10 -19.16 30.26
N ALA A 407 7.06 -19.58 31.10
CA ALA A 407 8.36 -18.93 31.21
C ALA A 407 9.13 -18.85 29.86
N GLU A 408 8.95 -19.85 28.98
CA GLU A 408 9.52 -19.90 27.66
C GLU A 408 9.03 -18.73 26.77
N ILE A 409 7.72 -18.44 26.80
CA ILE A 409 7.14 -17.33 26.02
C ILE A 409 7.62 -15.98 26.54
N ILE A 410 7.68 -15.84 27.87
CA ILE A 410 8.22 -14.61 28.48
C ILE A 410 9.69 -14.43 28.10
N SER A 411 10.50 -15.48 28.21
CA SER A 411 11.93 -15.45 27.90
C SER A 411 12.19 -15.13 26.42
N SER A 412 11.51 -15.80 25.49
CA SER A 412 11.67 -15.55 24.06
C SER A 412 11.21 -14.15 23.66
N SER A 413 10.13 -13.64 24.24
CA SER A 413 9.67 -12.26 23.98
C SER A 413 10.63 -11.22 24.53
N LYS A 414 11.18 -11.42 25.73
CA LYS A 414 12.22 -10.55 26.30
C LYS A 414 13.49 -10.59 25.45
N ALA A 415 13.88 -11.75 24.94
CA ALA A 415 15.03 -11.88 24.04
C ALA A 415 14.84 -11.10 22.75
N LEU A 416 13.64 -11.17 22.14
CA LEU A 416 13.29 -10.37 20.96
C LEU A 416 13.35 -8.87 21.25
N ILE A 417 12.78 -8.42 22.38
CA ILE A 417 12.82 -7.02 22.78
C ILE A 417 14.29 -6.59 22.92
N LYS A 418 15.09 -7.34 23.64
CA LYS A 418 16.52 -7.06 23.83
C LYS A 418 17.25 -6.97 22.49
N GLU A 419 17.05 -7.95 21.61
CA GLU A 419 17.66 -7.96 20.29
C GLU A 419 17.33 -6.67 19.51
N ARG A 420 16.04 -6.29 19.44
CA ARG A 420 15.60 -5.11 18.69
C ARG A 420 16.12 -3.79 19.25
N TRP A 421 16.26 -3.69 20.57
CA TRP A 421 16.66 -2.45 21.22
C TRP A 421 18.17 -2.30 21.41
N THR A 422 18.95 -3.37 21.30
CA THR A 422 20.40 -3.33 21.65
C THR A 422 21.33 -3.91 20.59
N SER A 423 20.80 -4.53 19.52
CA SER A 423 21.63 -5.17 18.51
C SER A 423 21.47 -4.51 17.15
N GLU A 424 22.51 -4.54 16.35
CA GLU A 424 22.42 -4.17 14.94
C GLU A 424 21.60 -5.21 14.18
N GLY A 425 20.78 -4.74 13.24
CA GLY A 425 19.91 -5.58 12.42
C GLY A 425 19.31 -4.80 11.26
N PRO A 426 18.37 -5.40 10.52
CA PRO A 426 17.65 -4.70 9.45
C PRO A 426 16.57 -3.73 9.98
N TRP A 427 16.49 -3.52 11.27
CA TRP A 427 15.64 -2.54 11.95
C TRP A 427 16.42 -1.30 12.34
N PRO A 428 15.73 -0.18 12.59
CA PRO A 428 16.40 1.04 13.01
C PRO A 428 17.03 0.89 14.40
N SER A 429 18.17 1.54 14.63
CA SER A 429 18.80 1.57 15.94
C SER A 429 18.24 2.69 16.82
N VAL A 430 18.20 2.45 18.11
CA VAL A 430 17.77 3.46 19.11
C VAL A 430 18.70 4.67 19.09
N GLU A 431 20.00 4.46 18.93
CA GLU A 431 21.00 5.51 18.87
C GLU A 431 20.75 6.46 17.70
N THR A 432 20.35 5.93 16.53
CA THR A 432 19.96 6.73 15.36
C THR A 432 18.81 7.67 15.72
N TYR A 433 17.78 7.15 16.40
CA TYR A 433 16.60 7.97 16.73
C TYR A 433 16.82 8.90 17.93
N LEU A 434 17.71 8.56 18.85
CA LEU A 434 18.14 9.51 19.89
C LEU A 434 18.93 10.67 19.26
N SER A 435 19.78 10.39 18.25
CA SER A 435 20.49 11.44 17.50
C SER A 435 19.52 12.31 16.69
N GLU A 436 18.55 11.70 16.03
CA GLU A 436 17.47 12.42 15.32
C GLU A 436 16.70 13.34 16.27
N ALA A 437 16.38 12.87 17.49
CA ALA A 437 15.70 13.69 18.50
C ALA A 437 16.52 14.94 18.88
N GLU A 438 17.83 14.81 19.04
CA GLU A 438 18.71 15.95 19.34
C GLU A 438 18.78 16.94 18.16
N GLU A 439 18.90 16.46 16.92
CA GLU A 439 18.87 17.32 15.72
C GLU A 439 17.55 18.09 15.62
N LEU A 440 16.43 17.39 15.77
CA LEU A 440 15.10 17.97 15.69
C LEU A 440 14.84 19.01 16.81
N LYS A 441 15.40 18.87 18.00
CA LYS A 441 15.31 19.89 19.05
C LYS A 441 15.92 21.22 18.61
N HIS A 442 16.97 21.19 17.80
CA HIS A 442 17.58 22.40 17.27
C HIS A 442 16.80 23.01 16.10
N GLU A 443 16.19 22.17 15.29
CA GLU A 443 15.46 22.61 14.09
C GLU A 443 14.02 23.07 14.40
N ARG A 444 13.34 22.41 15.33
CA ARG A 444 11.92 22.59 15.69
C ARG A 444 11.76 23.32 17.02
N THR A 445 11.69 24.64 16.98
CA THR A 445 11.73 25.47 18.19
C THR A 445 10.37 25.76 18.79
N SER A 446 9.24 25.33 18.17
CA SER A 446 7.91 25.53 18.74
C SER A 446 7.73 24.76 20.05
N PRO A 447 7.07 25.30 21.09
CA PRO A 447 6.84 24.59 22.34
C PRO A 447 6.11 23.24 22.15
N ALA A 448 5.18 23.16 21.20
CA ALA A 448 4.44 21.96 20.89
C ALA A 448 5.35 20.87 20.30
N ASP A 449 6.20 21.22 19.33
CA ASP A 449 7.16 20.29 18.74
C ASP A 449 8.18 19.81 19.78
N GLN A 450 8.69 20.71 20.63
CA GLN A 450 9.61 20.35 21.71
C GLN A 450 9.00 19.35 22.69
N GLN A 451 7.71 19.53 23.03
CA GLN A 451 7.01 18.58 23.91
C GLN A 451 6.94 17.18 23.28
N ILE A 452 6.66 17.08 21.96
CA ILE A 452 6.59 15.81 21.23
C ILE A 452 7.96 15.13 21.21
N ILE A 453 9.01 15.88 20.84
CA ILE A 453 10.37 15.33 20.76
C ILE A 453 10.82 14.79 22.13
N VAL A 454 10.60 15.56 23.20
CA VAL A 454 10.95 15.16 24.57
C VAL A 454 10.16 13.91 25.01
N ALA A 455 8.88 13.81 24.64
CA ALA A 455 8.07 12.64 24.98
C ALA A 455 8.61 11.36 24.30
N VAL A 456 8.92 11.42 23.00
CA VAL A 456 9.49 10.28 22.27
C VAL A 456 10.89 9.93 22.78
N GLU A 457 11.75 10.91 22.98
CA GLU A 457 13.10 10.69 23.53
C GLU A 457 13.04 10.03 24.91
N SER A 458 12.15 10.50 25.79
CA SER A 458 11.94 9.92 27.12
C SER A 458 11.46 8.46 27.03
N TYR A 459 10.55 8.17 26.09
CA TYR A 459 10.11 6.82 25.83
C TYR A 459 11.27 5.93 25.38
N LEU A 460 12.12 6.38 24.45
CA LEU A 460 13.29 5.64 23.96
C LEU A 460 14.28 5.36 25.11
N LYS A 461 14.63 6.38 25.89
CA LYS A 461 15.56 6.26 27.03
C LYS A 461 15.04 5.32 28.11
N HIS A 462 13.76 5.39 28.44
CA HIS A 462 13.13 4.51 29.42
C HIS A 462 13.18 3.04 29.00
N ASN A 463 12.80 2.75 27.75
CA ASN A 463 12.73 1.38 27.26
C ASN A 463 14.13 0.73 27.13
N ILE A 464 15.14 1.46 26.62
CA ILE A 464 16.49 0.91 26.51
C ILE A 464 17.12 0.66 27.89
N GLN A 465 16.85 1.51 28.88
CA GLN A 465 17.29 1.27 30.26
C GLN A 465 16.62 0.04 30.86
N GLY A 466 15.30 -0.13 30.67
CA GLY A 466 14.57 -1.31 31.10
C GLY A 466 15.10 -2.61 30.53
N VAL A 467 15.52 -2.59 29.26
CA VAL A 467 16.11 -3.77 28.57
C VAL A 467 17.49 -4.10 29.08
N ASN A 468 18.31 -3.12 29.47
CA ASN A 468 19.67 -3.33 29.97
C ASN A 468 19.70 -3.83 31.41
N HIS A 469 18.66 -3.60 32.20
CA HIS A 469 18.60 -3.98 33.65
C HIS A 469 17.66 -5.15 33.93
N GLY A 470 16.89 -5.67 32.95
CA GLY A 470 15.94 -6.78 33.07
C GLY A 470 16.39 -8.04 32.33
#